data_b9278ac47500dcf1e9a862e79e4c7065
#
_entry.id   b9278ac47500dcf1e9a862e79e4c7065
#
_cell.length_a   1.000
_cell.length_b   1.000
_cell.length_c   1.000
_cell.angle_alpha   90.00
_cell.angle_beta   90.00
_cell.angle_gamma   90.00
#
_symmetry.space_group_name_H-M   'P 1'
#
loop_
_entity.id
_entity.type
_entity.pdbx_description
1 polymer ?
#
loop_
_entity_poly.entity_id
_entity_poly.type
_entity_poly.pdbx_seq_one_letter_code
_entity_poly.pdbx_strand_id
1 'polypeptide(L)'
;MKKQLKSFAFAVLASAVITSCADSASINQQAASSYTQEMGKIRSQGAIDTTSNTARRIHHVFNKMVPYANQANETGLEFNWQINVIKSKELNAWAMPGGKMAFYTGLVD
;
A
#
# COMPACT_ATOMS: atom_id res chain seq x y z
N MET A 1 -32.11 5.52 31.41
CA MET A 1 -31.49 4.47 30.58
C MET A 1 -31.25 4.92 29.12
N LYS A 2 -32.27 5.39 28.41
CA LYS A 2 -32.08 5.81 27.00
C LYS A 2 -31.11 6.94 26.84
N LYS A 3 -31.06 7.94 27.75
CA LYS A 3 -30.12 9.05 27.70
C LYS A 3 -28.67 8.61 27.93
N GLN A 4 -28.44 7.66 28.81
CA GLN A 4 -27.11 7.12 29.07
C GLN A 4 -26.58 6.33 27.90
N LEU A 5 -27.41 5.55 27.23
CA LEU A 5 -27.04 4.80 26.03
C LEU A 5 -26.62 5.73 24.88
N LYS A 6 -27.36 6.84 24.68
CA LYS A 6 -27.01 7.82 23.65
C LYS A 6 -25.66 8.50 23.91
N SER A 7 -25.41 8.89 25.17
CA SER A 7 -24.13 9.48 25.57
C SER A 7 -22.97 8.51 25.40
N PHE A 8 -23.18 7.25 25.75
CA PHE A 8 -22.17 6.21 25.61
C PHE A 8 -21.85 5.95 24.13
N ALA A 9 -22.85 5.88 23.26
CA ALA A 9 -22.65 5.69 21.83
C ALA A 9 -21.86 6.83 21.22
N PHE A 10 -22.13 8.08 21.63
CA PHE A 10 -21.40 9.25 21.16
C PHE A 10 -19.93 9.19 21.58
N ALA A 11 -19.64 8.81 22.82
CA ALA A 11 -18.27 8.69 23.33
C ALA A 11 -17.51 7.60 22.57
N VAL A 12 -18.12 6.49 22.23
CA VAL A 12 -17.51 5.40 21.45
C VAL A 12 -17.14 5.90 20.05
N LEU A 13 -18.03 6.67 19.39
CA LEU A 13 -17.76 7.24 18.07
C LEU A 13 -16.57 8.19 18.10
N ALA A 14 -16.49 9.07 19.11
CA ALA A 14 -15.37 9.99 19.25
C ALA A 14 -14.06 9.24 19.47
N SER A 15 -14.07 8.19 20.29
CA SER A 15 -12.90 7.33 20.51
C SER A 15 -12.45 6.63 19.23
N ALA A 16 -13.39 6.13 18.43
CA ALA A 16 -13.09 5.47 17.17
C ALA A 16 -12.40 6.42 16.18
N VAL A 17 -12.83 7.68 16.09
CA VAL A 17 -12.21 8.69 15.22
C VAL A 17 -10.77 8.97 15.67
N ILE A 18 -10.53 9.14 16.97
CA ILE A 18 -9.20 9.38 17.53
C ILE A 18 -8.29 8.17 17.26
N THR A 19 -8.81 6.96 17.47
CA THR A 19 -8.07 5.72 17.21
C THR A 19 -7.68 5.60 15.73
N SER A 20 -8.60 5.92 14.81
CA SER A 20 -8.31 5.88 13.36
C SER A 20 -7.16 6.83 12.99
N CYS A 21 -7.13 8.03 13.54
CA CYS A 21 -6.04 8.98 13.30
C CYS A 21 -4.71 8.49 13.87
N ALA A 22 -4.73 7.88 15.07
CA ALA A 22 -3.53 7.35 15.71
C ALA A 22 -3.00 6.09 15.03
N ASP A 23 -3.87 5.31 14.36
CA ASP A 23 -3.53 4.02 13.78
C ASP A 23 -2.95 4.10 12.37
N SER A 24 -2.89 5.28 11.75
CA SER A 24 -2.39 5.41 10.36
C SER A 24 -0.96 4.89 10.21
N ALA A 25 -0.06 5.25 11.13
CA ALA A 25 1.32 4.75 11.11
C ALA A 25 1.36 3.23 11.33
N SER A 26 0.52 2.71 12.23
CA SER A 26 0.41 1.29 12.52
C SER A 26 -0.11 0.52 11.30
N ILE A 27 -1.10 1.06 10.61
CA ILE A 27 -1.63 0.47 9.37
C ILE A 27 -0.54 0.38 8.31
N ASN A 28 0.26 1.43 8.15
CA ASN A 28 1.37 1.44 7.19
C ASN A 28 2.42 0.38 7.54
N GLN A 29 2.72 0.19 8.83
CA GLN A 29 3.64 -0.84 9.28
C GLN A 29 3.10 -2.25 9.03
N GLN A 30 1.82 -2.48 9.30
CA GLN A 30 1.17 -3.76 9.04
C GLN A 30 1.17 -4.07 7.53
N ALA A 31 0.88 -3.07 6.73
CA ALA A 31 0.91 -3.21 5.27
C ALA A 31 2.32 -3.54 4.78
N ALA A 32 3.35 -2.89 5.30
CA ALA A 32 4.73 -3.17 4.94
C ALA A 32 5.12 -4.62 5.29
N SER A 33 4.70 -5.12 6.44
CA SER A 33 4.93 -6.50 6.85
C SER A 33 4.21 -7.49 5.93
N SER A 34 2.94 -7.25 5.66
CA SER A 34 2.14 -8.08 4.75
C SER A 34 2.71 -8.09 3.34
N TYR A 35 3.15 -6.93 2.86
CA TYR A 35 3.78 -6.78 1.55
C TYR A 35 5.07 -7.61 1.46
N THR A 36 5.92 -7.51 2.48
CA THR A 36 7.17 -8.28 2.53
C THR A 36 6.90 -9.78 2.47
N GLN A 37 5.89 -10.25 3.21
CA GLN A 37 5.50 -11.66 3.20
C GLN A 37 4.98 -12.09 1.83
N GLU A 38 4.11 -11.29 1.22
CA GLU A 38 3.53 -11.60 -0.09
C GLU A 38 4.62 -11.61 -1.17
N MET A 39 5.51 -10.62 -1.16
CA MET A 39 6.62 -10.57 -2.11
C MET A 39 7.58 -11.74 -1.91
N GLY A 40 7.78 -12.18 -0.67
CA GLY A 40 8.58 -13.37 -0.36
C GLY A 40 8.00 -14.63 -1.00
N LYS A 41 6.70 -14.82 -0.92
CA LYS A 41 6.00 -15.95 -1.56
C LYS A 41 6.16 -15.88 -3.09
N ILE A 42 5.93 -14.74 -3.68
CA ILE A 42 6.02 -14.55 -5.13
C ILE A 42 7.46 -14.77 -5.59
N ARG A 43 8.44 -14.28 -4.83
CA ARG A 43 9.86 -14.47 -5.13
C ARG A 43 10.24 -15.94 -5.07
N SER A 44 9.73 -16.68 -4.10
CA SER A 44 10.00 -18.12 -3.99
C SER A 44 9.45 -18.92 -5.17
N GLN A 45 8.44 -18.37 -5.85
CA GLN A 45 7.88 -18.95 -7.08
C GLN A 45 8.66 -18.53 -8.33
N GLY A 46 9.68 -17.68 -8.20
CA GLY A 46 10.45 -17.17 -9.32
C GLY A 46 9.69 -16.15 -10.17
N ALA A 47 8.66 -15.52 -9.62
CA ALA A 47 7.77 -14.66 -10.39
C ALA A 47 8.05 -13.16 -10.25
N ILE A 48 9.06 -12.76 -9.47
CA ILE A 48 9.50 -11.35 -9.44
C ILE A 48 10.34 -11.08 -10.68
N ASP A 49 9.91 -10.11 -11.48
CA ASP A 49 10.57 -9.75 -12.73
C ASP A 49 11.40 -8.49 -12.52
N THR A 50 12.72 -8.62 -12.65
CA THR A 50 13.67 -7.49 -12.51
C THR A 50 14.44 -7.20 -13.79
N THR A 51 14.24 -7.99 -14.84
CA THR A 51 15.13 -7.95 -16.01
C THR A 51 14.43 -7.67 -17.34
N SER A 52 13.13 -7.87 -17.44
CA SER A 52 12.41 -7.63 -18.70
C SER A 52 12.33 -6.12 -19.02
N ASN A 53 12.12 -5.81 -20.29
CA ASN A 53 11.86 -4.44 -20.73
C ASN A 53 10.62 -3.87 -20.04
N THR A 54 9.59 -4.67 -19.88
CA THR A 54 8.36 -4.29 -19.19
C THR A 54 8.66 -3.89 -17.74
N ALA A 55 9.42 -4.70 -17.00
CA ALA A 55 9.81 -4.38 -15.64
C ALA A 55 10.61 -3.08 -15.56
N ARG A 56 11.57 -2.89 -16.45
CA ARG A 56 12.39 -1.66 -16.49
C ARG A 56 11.53 -0.43 -16.75
N ARG A 57 10.59 -0.53 -17.67
CA ARG A 57 9.67 0.58 -17.99
C ARG A 57 8.78 0.93 -16.80
N ILE A 58 8.25 -0.08 -16.12
CA ILE A 58 7.41 0.13 -14.94
C ILE A 58 8.22 0.82 -13.84
N HIS A 59 9.42 0.34 -13.54
CA HIS A 59 10.29 0.96 -12.54
C HIS A 59 10.67 2.39 -12.92
N HIS A 60 10.92 2.65 -14.19
CA HIS A 60 11.27 3.97 -14.68
C HIS A 60 10.14 4.98 -14.45
N VAL A 61 8.93 4.61 -14.80
CA VAL A 61 7.75 5.45 -14.59
C VAL A 61 7.50 5.67 -13.11
N PHE A 62 7.58 4.60 -12.31
CA PHE A 62 7.41 4.67 -10.86
C PHE A 62 8.40 5.65 -10.23
N ASN A 63 9.68 5.53 -10.58
CA ASN A 63 10.73 6.39 -10.02
C ASN A 63 10.50 7.86 -10.37
N LYS A 64 9.97 8.15 -11.55
CA LYS A 64 9.62 9.52 -11.95
C LYS A 64 8.42 10.05 -11.18
N MET A 65 7.48 9.19 -10.79
CA MET A 65 6.26 9.60 -10.10
C MET A 65 6.46 9.83 -8.60
N VAL A 66 7.42 9.15 -7.98
CA VAL A 66 7.61 9.20 -6.51
C VAL A 66 7.78 10.64 -5.98
N PRO A 67 8.61 11.52 -6.57
CA PRO A 67 8.73 12.89 -6.05
C PRO A 67 7.40 13.65 -6.05
N TYR A 68 6.58 13.46 -7.08
CA TYR A 68 5.26 14.09 -7.17
C TYR A 68 4.29 13.50 -6.14
N ALA A 69 4.35 12.18 -5.94
CA ALA A 69 3.54 11.51 -4.93
C ALA A 69 3.91 11.99 -3.52
N ASN A 70 5.20 12.21 -3.25
CA ASN A 70 5.65 12.78 -1.99
C ASN A 70 5.13 14.20 -1.79
N GLN A 71 5.12 15.02 -2.83
CA GLN A 71 4.58 16.38 -2.76
C GLN A 71 3.08 16.39 -2.50
N ALA A 72 2.36 15.41 -3.06
CA ALA A 72 0.91 15.29 -2.91
C ALA A 72 0.51 14.65 -1.58
N ASN A 73 1.45 14.08 -0.85
CA ASN A 73 1.18 13.38 0.41
C ASN A 73 0.93 14.39 1.53
N GLU A 74 -0.31 14.48 1.98
CA GLU A 74 -0.74 15.38 3.05
C GLU A 74 -1.00 14.63 4.37
N THR A 75 -0.56 13.37 4.48
CA THR A 75 -0.85 12.54 5.66
C THR A 75 0.02 12.89 6.88
N GLY A 76 1.13 13.59 6.68
CA GLY A 76 2.13 13.84 7.73
C GLY A 76 3.05 12.65 7.98
N LEU A 77 2.90 11.56 7.24
CA LEU A 77 3.73 10.36 7.36
C LEU A 77 4.59 10.22 6.10
N GLU A 78 5.84 9.83 6.29
CA GLU A 78 6.69 9.45 5.17
C GLU A 78 6.30 8.06 4.68
N PHE A 79 6.20 7.92 3.34
CA PHE A 79 5.96 6.63 2.72
C PHE A 79 7.27 6.06 2.20
N ASN A 80 7.49 4.78 2.46
CA ASN A 80 8.57 4.03 1.83
C ASN A 80 8.02 3.40 0.55
N TRP A 81 8.09 4.16 -0.54
CA TRP A 81 7.56 3.77 -1.85
C TRP A 81 8.31 2.55 -2.38
N GLN A 82 7.58 1.50 -2.67
CA GLN A 82 8.14 0.27 -3.25
C GLN A 82 7.19 -0.27 -4.31
N ILE A 83 7.77 -0.74 -5.41
CA ILE A 83 7.04 -1.47 -6.43
C ILE A 83 7.79 -2.74 -6.76
N ASN A 84 7.05 -3.83 -6.92
CA ASN A 84 7.57 -5.06 -7.50
C ASN A 84 6.76 -5.39 -8.74
N VAL A 85 7.46 -5.83 -9.78
CA VAL A 85 6.85 -6.28 -11.02
C VAL A 85 6.73 -7.80 -10.96
N ILE A 86 5.54 -8.29 -11.20
CA ILE A 86 5.23 -9.72 -11.12
C ILE A 86 5.02 -10.25 -12.53
N LYS A 87 5.78 -11.30 -12.86
CA LYS A 87 5.65 -11.97 -14.15
C LYS A 87 4.40 -12.84 -14.13
N SER A 88 3.35 -12.35 -14.74
CA SER A 88 2.05 -13.02 -14.79
C SER A 88 1.23 -12.45 -15.93
N LYS A 89 0.39 -13.28 -16.52
CA LYS A 89 -0.53 -12.87 -17.58
C LYS A 89 -1.77 -12.15 -17.05
N GLU A 90 -1.95 -12.07 -15.74
CA GLU A 90 -3.09 -11.37 -15.15
C GLU A 90 -3.08 -9.89 -15.50
N LEU A 91 -4.26 -9.36 -15.80
CA LEU A 91 -4.49 -7.94 -15.97
C LEU A 91 -4.72 -7.32 -14.59
N ASN A 92 -3.66 -7.10 -13.84
CA ASN A 92 -3.76 -6.71 -12.44
C ASN A 92 -2.64 -5.79 -12.01
N ALA A 93 -2.97 -4.93 -11.06
CA ALA A 93 -2.05 -4.15 -10.26
C ALA A 93 -2.76 -3.85 -8.95
N TRP A 94 -2.00 -3.73 -7.87
CA TRP A 94 -2.59 -3.41 -6.57
C TRP A 94 -1.61 -2.62 -5.71
N ALA A 95 -2.15 -1.97 -4.69
CA ALA A 95 -1.38 -1.18 -3.75
C ALA A 95 -1.85 -1.45 -2.33
N MET A 96 -0.92 -1.30 -1.39
CA MET A 96 -1.18 -1.34 0.04
C MET A 96 -0.81 0.01 0.67
N PRO A 97 -1.37 0.33 1.85
CA PRO A 97 -1.02 1.56 2.56
C PRO A 97 0.49 1.73 2.75
N GLY A 98 0.95 2.98 2.76
CA GLY A 98 2.37 3.29 2.94
C GLY A 98 3.20 3.26 1.66
N GLY A 99 2.56 3.17 0.49
CA GLY A 99 3.27 3.27 -0.79
C GLY A 99 3.79 1.94 -1.33
N LYS A 100 3.21 0.83 -0.91
CA LYS A 100 3.59 -0.52 -1.36
C LYS A 100 2.74 -0.92 -2.56
N MET A 101 3.38 -1.30 -3.67
CA MET A 101 2.68 -1.56 -4.93
C MET A 101 3.19 -2.83 -5.60
N ALA A 102 2.31 -3.47 -6.34
CA ALA A 102 2.63 -4.58 -7.22
C ALA A 102 2.00 -4.35 -8.59
N PHE A 103 2.71 -4.67 -9.64
CA PHE A 103 2.28 -4.46 -11.01
C PHE A 103 2.59 -5.71 -11.83
N TYR A 104 1.56 -6.28 -12.44
CA TYR A 104 1.70 -7.53 -13.19
C TYR A 104 2.03 -7.21 -14.65
N THR A 105 2.97 -7.97 -15.23
CA THR A 105 3.40 -7.76 -16.62
C THR A 105 2.26 -7.88 -17.60
N GLY A 106 1.26 -8.72 -17.30
CA GLY A 106 0.08 -8.89 -18.14
C GLY A 106 -0.73 -7.62 -18.37
N LEU A 107 -0.62 -6.65 -17.46
CA LEU A 107 -1.34 -5.38 -17.60
C LEU A 107 -0.69 -4.48 -18.68
N VAL A 108 0.59 -4.67 -18.97
CA VAL A 108 1.35 -3.87 -19.93
C VAL A 108 1.56 -4.61 -21.25
N ASP A 109 1.86 -5.89 -21.18
CA ASP A 109 2.15 -6.74 -22.35
C ASP A 109 0.89 -7.14 -23.19
#